data_b45e25e1f57cf9af465e072a2e31d24c
#
_entry.id   b45e25e1f57cf9af465e072a2e31d24c
#
_cell.length_a   1.000
_cell.length_b   1.000
_cell.length_c   1.000
_cell.angle_alpha   90.00
_cell.angle_beta   90.00
_cell.angle_gamma   90.00
#
_symmetry.space_group_name_H-M   'P 1'
#
loop_
_entity.id
_entity.type
_entity.pdbx_description
1 polymer ?
#
loop_
_entity_poly.entity_id
_entity_poly.type
_entity_poly.pdbx_seq_one_letter_code
_entity_poly.pdbx_strand_id
1 'polypeptide(L)'
;MLKWNAIPLKGVNGVSFGMPRSEVRIVLGGKFKEFKKNKFSKNTADDFGVCHVFYTPDNKCEAVEVFSDCEISVNGKVLFPVDILSAKKQIEDLKEDSGSYISRKLSIGIYAPEGTPESILFGEAGYYE
;
A
#
# COMPACT_ATOMS: atom_id res chain seq x y z
N MET A 1 -6.29 -12.61 -12.21
CA MET A 1 -5.90 -11.40 -11.45
C MET A 1 -6.56 -11.40 -10.08
N LEU A 2 -5.78 -11.17 -9.05
CA LEU A 2 -6.31 -11.04 -7.69
C LEU A 2 -7.11 -9.75 -7.57
N LYS A 3 -8.16 -9.79 -6.76
CA LYS A 3 -9.01 -8.63 -6.50
C LYS A 3 -9.13 -8.45 -5.00
N TRP A 4 -8.60 -7.34 -4.51
CA TRP A 4 -8.59 -7.01 -3.08
C TRP A 4 -9.36 -5.73 -2.83
N ASN A 5 -9.84 -5.58 -1.60
CA ASN A 5 -10.46 -4.35 -1.14
C ASN A 5 -9.54 -3.66 -0.14
N ALA A 6 -9.51 -2.33 -0.20
CA ALA A 6 -8.80 -1.53 0.77
C ALA A 6 -9.76 -0.54 1.42
N ILE A 7 -9.50 -0.23 2.68
CA ILE A 7 -10.21 0.81 3.42
C ILE A 7 -9.15 1.82 3.83
N PRO A 8 -9.11 2.99 3.19
CA PRO A 8 -8.08 3.99 3.50
C PRO A 8 -8.00 4.27 4.99
N LEU A 9 -6.77 4.41 5.50
CA LEU A 9 -6.43 4.65 6.90
C LEU A 9 -6.70 3.46 7.82
N LYS A 10 -7.25 2.36 7.33
CA LYS A 10 -7.58 1.17 8.13
C LYS A 10 -6.81 -0.07 7.72
N GLY A 11 -6.80 -0.39 6.45
CA GLY A 11 -6.08 -1.59 6.02
C GLY A 11 -6.38 -2.04 4.61
N VAL A 12 -5.81 -3.19 4.24
CA VAL A 12 -5.90 -3.78 2.90
C VAL A 12 -6.13 -5.29 3.04
N ASN A 13 -7.22 -5.78 2.43
CA ASN A 13 -7.50 -7.22 2.31
C ASN A 13 -7.36 -8.00 3.64
N GLY A 14 -7.94 -7.48 4.70
CA GLY A 14 -7.91 -8.13 6.01
C GLY A 14 -6.67 -7.82 6.85
N VAL A 15 -5.69 -7.12 6.29
CA VAL A 15 -4.53 -6.65 7.04
C VAL A 15 -4.83 -5.26 7.54
N SER A 16 -4.90 -5.09 8.85
CA SER A 16 -5.19 -3.80 9.47
C SER A 16 -3.90 -3.11 9.93
N PHE A 17 -3.86 -1.79 9.82
CA PHE A 17 -2.71 -1.05 10.35
C PHE A 17 -2.68 -1.18 11.86
N GLY A 18 -1.49 -1.40 12.42
CA GLY A 18 -1.32 -1.73 13.83
C GLY A 18 -1.36 -3.21 14.13
N MET A 19 -1.71 -4.04 13.16
CA MET A 19 -1.73 -5.50 13.33
C MET A 19 -0.32 -6.05 13.58
N PRO A 20 -0.14 -6.98 14.52
CA PRO A 20 1.16 -7.61 14.73
C PRO A 20 1.66 -8.32 13.48
N ARG A 21 2.96 -8.27 13.26
CA ARG A 21 3.61 -8.90 12.10
C ARG A 21 3.26 -10.38 11.93
N SER A 22 3.23 -11.14 13.03
CA SER A 22 2.88 -12.55 13.00
C SER A 22 1.47 -12.78 12.48
N GLU A 23 0.54 -11.89 12.82
CA GLU A 23 -0.84 -11.98 12.37
C GLU A 23 -0.97 -11.63 10.88
N VAL A 24 -0.22 -10.63 10.41
CA VAL A 24 -0.16 -10.28 8.99
C VAL A 24 0.26 -11.49 8.17
N ARG A 25 1.28 -12.20 8.63
CA ARG A 25 1.79 -13.39 7.95
C ARG A 25 0.77 -14.51 7.86
N ILE A 26 -0.09 -14.65 8.89
CA ILE A 26 -1.19 -15.62 8.88
C ILE A 26 -2.25 -15.19 7.85
N VAL A 27 -2.66 -13.93 7.88
CA VAL A 27 -3.69 -13.41 6.98
C VAL A 27 -3.27 -13.54 5.51
N LEU A 28 -2.00 -13.27 5.19
CA LEU A 28 -1.50 -13.30 3.81
C LEU A 28 -0.93 -14.64 3.37
N GLY A 29 -1.08 -15.69 4.20
CA GLY A 29 -0.82 -17.06 3.77
C GLY A 29 0.56 -17.63 4.05
N GLY A 30 1.42 -16.90 4.73
CA GLY A 30 2.67 -17.44 5.29
C GLY A 30 3.85 -17.61 4.34
N LYS A 31 3.74 -17.30 3.06
CA LYS A 31 4.88 -17.34 2.14
C LYS A 31 5.40 -15.92 1.94
N PHE A 32 6.58 -15.65 2.46
CA PHE A 32 7.15 -14.31 2.42
C PHE A 32 8.67 -14.37 2.45
N LYS A 33 9.30 -13.26 2.05
CA LYS A 33 10.73 -13.03 2.20
C LYS A 33 10.93 -11.72 2.93
N GLU A 34 11.80 -11.71 3.94
CA GLU A 34 12.15 -10.47 4.62
C GLU A 34 13.17 -9.71 3.79
N PHE A 35 13.04 -8.38 3.76
CA PHE A 35 14.00 -7.51 3.07
C PHE A 35 14.06 -6.16 3.77
N LYS A 36 15.13 -5.39 3.52
CA LYS A 36 15.22 -4.01 3.99
C LYS A 36 14.79 -3.08 2.86
N LYS A 37 13.88 -2.14 3.16
CA LYS A 37 13.43 -1.14 2.21
C LYS A 37 14.61 -0.29 1.71
N ASN A 38 15.53 0.05 2.63
CA ASN A 38 16.82 0.69 2.32
C ASN A 38 17.75 0.48 3.52
N LYS A 39 19.03 0.89 3.37
CA LYS A 39 20.03 0.68 4.42
C LYS A 39 19.76 1.44 5.72
N PHE A 40 18.87 2.43 5.69
CA PHE A 40 18.51 3.22 6.87
C PHE A 40 17.22 2.75 7.53
N SER A 41 16.58 1.71 7.00
CA SER A 41 15.35 1.17 7.57
C SER A 41 15.60 0.63 8.98
N LYS A 42 14.71 0.99 9.91
CA LYS A 42 14.79 0.53 11.30
C LYS A 42 14.28 -0.89 11.49
N ASN A 43 13.58 -1.42 10.50
CA ASN A 43 13.07 -2.78 10.53
C ASN A 43 13.08 -3.34 9.11
N THR A 44 12.94 -4.65 9.00
CA THR A 44 12.74 -5.31 7.71
C THR A 44 11.27 -5.23 7.33
N ALA A 45 10.99 -5.46 6.05
CA ALA A 45 9.64 -5.58 5.52
C ALA A 45 9.44 -7.01 5.05
N ASP A 46 8.20 -7.38 4.75
CA ASP A 46 7.88 -8.68 4.18
C ASP A 46 7.42 -8.53 2.74
N ASP A 47 7.98 -9.36 1.86
CA ASP A 47 7.60 -9.46 0.46
C ASP A 47 6.76 -10.72 0.29
N PHE A 48 5.47 -10.55 -0.02
CA PHE A 48 4.53 -11.65 -0.26
C PHE A 48 4.34 -11.92 -1.76
N GLY A 49 5.15 -11.29 -2.61
CA GLY A 49 5.04 -11.43 -4.06
C GLY A 49 4.05 -10.43 -4.65
N VAL A 50 2.79 -10.50 -4.27
CA VAL A 50 1.74 -9.58 -4.73
C VAL A 50 1.83 -8.22 -4.05
N CYS A 51 2.43 -8.17 -2.86
CA CYS A 51 2.55 -6.94 -2.08
C CYS A 51 3.77 -6.98 -1.18
N HIS A 52 4.15 -5.79 -0.73
CA HIS A 52 5.13 -5.61 0.35
C HIS A 52 4.40 -5.04 1.56
N VAL A 53 4.74 -5.53 2.74
CA VAL A 53 4.19 -5.00 3.99
C VAL A 53 5.31 -4.40 4.82
N PHE A 54 5.13 -3.17 5.24
CA PHE A 54 6.10 -2.42 6.04
C PHE A 54 5.66 -2.35 7.48
N TYR A 55 6.61 -2.41 8.40
CA TYR A 55 6.35 -2.49 9.83
C TYR A 55 7.06 -1.40 10.60
N THR A 56 6.42 -0.98 11.69
CA THR A 56 7.07 -0.09 12.67
C THR A 56 8.22 -0.83 13.36
N PRO A 57 9.10 -0.12 14.10
CA PRO A 57 10.13 -0.80 14.88
C PRO A 57 9.58 -1.85 15.86
N ASP A 58 8.30 -1.72 16.27
CA ASP A 58 7.62 -2.66 17.15
C ASP A 58 6.95 -3.82 16.42
N ASN A 59 7.23 -4.00 15.12
CA ASN A 59 6.61 -5.04 14.30
C ASN A 59 5.08 -4.95 14.21
N LYS A 60 4.59 -3.72 14.06
CA LYS A 60 3.18 -3.47 13.75
C LYS A 60 3.06 -3.01 12.32
N CYS A 61 2.03 -3.47 11.60
CA CYS A 61 1.82 -3.06 10.21
C CYS A 61 1.59 -1.56 10.13
N GLU A 62 2.39 -0.86 9.31
CA GLU A 62 2.21 0.57 9.08
C GLU A 62 1.82 0.92 7.65
N ALA A 63 2.12 0.03 6.69
CA ALA A 63 1.80 0.29 5.28
C ALA A 63 1.81 -1.00 4.48
N VAL A 64 1.00 -1.02 3.42
CA VAL A 64 0.95 -2.13 2.45
C VAL A 64 1.07 -1.54 1.06
N GLU A 65 2.05 -2.00 0.30
CA GLU A 65 2.24 -1.62 -1.10
C GLU A 65 1.86 -2.79 -2.00
N VAL A 66 0.93 -2.56 -2.94
CA VAL A 66 0.38 -3.60 -3.81
C VAL A 66 0.80 -3.35 -5.24
N PHE A 67 1.19 -4.41 -5.95
CA PHE A 67 1.69 -4.32 -7.32
C PHE A 67 0.60 -4.61 -8.35
N SER A 68 0.90 -4.35 -9.63
CA SER A 68 -0.10 -4.31 -10.70
C SER A 68 -0.81 -5.63 -10.99
N ASP A 69 -0.34 -6.76 -10.47
CA ASP A 69 -1.02 -8.05 -10.62
C ASP A 69 -2.25 -8.19 -9.74
N CYS A 70 -2.51 -7.20 -8.90
CA CYS A 70 -3.65 -7.21 -7.98
C CYS A 70 -4.49 -5.96 -8.19
N GLU A 71 -5.78 -6.16 -8.42
CA GLU A 71 -6.72 -5.06 -8.55
C GLU A 71 -7.20 -4.64 -7.16
N ILE A 72 -7.14 -3.35 -6.87
CA ILE A 72 -7.58 -2.80 -5.59
C ILE A 72 -8.83 -1.96 -5.79
N SER A 73 -9.88 -2.28 -5.05
CA SER A 73 -11.11 -1.49 -5.00
C SER A 73 -11.24 -0.79 -3.65
N VAL A 74 -11.79 0.42 -3.70
CA VAL A 74 -12.13 1.22 -2.52
C VAL A 74 -13.58 1.65 -2.67
N ASN A 75 -14.42 1.34 -1.69
CA ASN A 75 -15.85 1.63 -1.74
C ASN A 75 -16.54 1.07 -3.00
N GLY A 76 -16.12 -0.12 -3.43
CA GLY A 76 -16.71 -0.78 -4.58
C GLY A 76 -16.23 -0.27 -5.94
N LYS A 77 -15.31 0.68 -5.97
CA LYS A 77 -14.74 1.22 -7.22
C LYS A 77 -13.27 0.83 -7.34
N VAL A 78 -12.86 0.41 -8.54
CA VAL A 78 -11.47 0.09 -8.81
C VAL A 78 -10.64 1.37 -8.74
N LEU A 79 -9.67 1.40 -7.83
CA LEU A 79 -8.74 2.51 -7.68
C LEU A 79 -7.40 2.20 -8.34
N PHE A 80 -7.05 0.93 -8.46
CA PHE A 80 -5.74 0.51 -8.97
C PHE A 80 -5.83 -0.86 -9.64
N PRO A 81 -5.20 -1.08 -10.79
CA PRO A 81 -4.56 -0.06 -11.61
C PRO A 81 -5.59 0.68 -12.48
N VAL A 82 -5.53 2.00 -12.47
CA VAL A 82 -6.32 2.86 -13.35
C VAL A 82 -5.41 4.01 -13.78
N ASP A 83 -5.78 4.76 -14.83
CA ASP A 83 -4.99 5.93 -15.19
C ASP A 83 -5.08 7.00 -14.11
N ILE A 84 -4.10 7.90 -14.11
CA ILE A 84 -3.98 8.91 -13.05
C ILE A 84 -5.18 9.87 -13.02
N LEU A 85 -5.76 10.19 -14.17
CA LEU A 85 -6.93 11.05 -14.20
C LEU A 85 -8.12 10.40 -13.50
N SER A 86 -8.30 9.09 -13.70
CA SER A 86 -9.35 8.34 -13.00
C SER A 86 -9.10 8.28 -11.49
N ALA A 87 -7.84 8.09 -11.09
CA ALA A 87 -7.48 8.10 -9.68
C ALA A 87 -7.74 9.47 -9.04
N LYS A 88 -7.42 10.56 -9.74
CA LYS A 88 -7.67 11.92 -9.26
C LYS A 88 -9.15 12.21 -9.07
N LYS A 89 -10.02 11.58 -9.83
CA LYS A 89 -11.47 11.73 -9.67
C LYS A 89 -11.95 11.07 -8.39
N GLN A 90 -11.26 10.04 -7.93
CA GLN A 90 -11.63 9.32 -6.70
C GLN A 90 -10.95 9.90 -5.47
N ILE A 91 -9.76 10.47 -5.62
CA ILE A 91 -8.96 11.02 -4.52
C ILE A 91 -8.71 12.49 -4.79
N GLU A 92 -9.43 13.35 -4.08
CA GLU A 92 -9.44 14.79 -4.34
C GLU A 92 -8.09 15.47 -4.16
N ASP A 93 -7.30 15.07 -3.16
CA ASP A 93 -6.02 15.71 -2.84
C ASP A 93 -4.81 14.98 -3.40
N LEU A 94 -4.98 14.16 -4.43
CA LEU A 94 -3.88 13.43 -5.03
C LEU A 94 -2.97 14.38 -5.81
N LYS A 95 -1.69 14.47 -5.39
CA LYS A 95 -0.71 15.40 -5.97
C LYS A 95 0.57 14.69 -6.33
N GLU A 96 1.15 15.09 -7.45
CA GLU A 96 2.41 14.53 -7.92
C GLU A 96 3.58 14.93 -7.01
N ASP A 97 4.46 13.96 -6.75
CA ASP A 97 5.68 14.15 -5.99
C ASP A 97 6.71 13.12 -6.46
N SER A 98 7.67 13.56 -7.29
CA SER A 98 8.81 12.76 -7.73
C SER A 98 8.46 11.37 -8.30
N GLY A 99 7.50 11.32 -9.22
CA GLY A 99 7.10 10.07 -9.87
C GLY A 99 5.97 9.32 -9.17
N SER A 100 5.54 9.82 -8.03
CA SER A 100 4.40 9.28 -7.31
C SER A 100 3.29 10.32 -7.22
N TYR A 101 2.08 9.85 -6.95
CA TYR A 101 0.93 10.71 -6.69
C TYR A 101 0.44 10.38 -5.29
N ILE A 102 0.45 11.37 -4.42
CA ILE A 102 0.25 11.17 -2.98
C ILE A 102 -0.97 11.93 -2.47
N SER A 103 -1.80 11.23 -1.69
CA SER A 103 -2.85 11.82 -0.88
C SER A 103 -2.39 11.76 0.57
N ARG A 104 -2.08 12.91 1.16
CA ARG A 104 -1.66 12.96 2.57
C ARG A 104 -2.84 12.70 3.48
N LYS A 105 -4.02 13.14 3.08
CA LYS A 105 -5.26 12.97 3.85
C LYS A 105 -5.63 11.50 4.03
N LEU A 106 -5.48 10.70 2.96
CA LEU A 106 -5.85 9.29 2.99
C LEU A 106 -4.65 8.36 3.14
N SER A 107 -3.43 8.90 3.20
CA SER A 107 -2.18 8.13 3.27
C SER A 107 -2.10 7.10 2.15
N ILE A 108 -2.36 7.56 0.91
CA ILE A 108 -2.29 6.73 -0.29
C ILE A 108 -1.20 7.29 -1.20
N GLY A 109 -0.37 6.41 -1.75
CA GLY A 109 0.63 6.79 -2.75
C GLY A 109 0.53 5.87 -3.96
N ILE A 110 0.46 6.45 -5.16
CA ILE A 110 0.44 5.68 -6.40
C ILE A 110 1.75 5.96 -7.11
N TYR A 111 2.56 4.91 -7.29
CA TYR A 111 3.83 5.02 -7.98
C TYR A 111 3.59 4.88 -9.48
N ALA A 112 3.85 5.95 -10.23
CA ALA A 112 3.61 6.00 -11.67
C ALA A 112 4.70 6.86 -12.33
N PRO A 113 5.97 6.40 -12.31
CA PRO A 113 7.11 7.22 -12.75
C PRO A 113 7.03 7.63 -14.22
N GLU A 114 6.36 6.84 -15.05
CA GLU A 114 6.18 7.14 -16.47
C GLU A 114 4.71 7.37 -16.82
N GLY A 115 3.90 7.73 -15.81
CA GLY A 115 2.47 7.99 -15.99
C GLY A 115 1.58 6.77 -15.88
N THR A 116 2.15 5.56 -15.90
CA THR A 116 1.40 4.31 -15.74
C THR A 116 1.56 3.79 -14.32
N PRO A 117 0.47 3.57 -13.59
CA PRO A 117 0.56 3.06 -12.21
C PRO A 117 1.24 1.70 -12.16
N GLU A 118 2.27 1.61 -11.33
CA GLU A 118 3.04 0.37 -11.11
C GLU A 118 2.77 -0.24 -9.76
N SER A 119 2.49 0.59 -8.75
CA SER A 119 2.13 0.14 -7.42
C SER A 119 1.26 1.18 -6.72
N ILE A 120 0.54 0.72 -5.70
CA ILE A 120 -0.24 1.59 -4.83
C ILE A 120 0.09 1.24 -3.39
N LEU A 121 0.34 2.27 -2.58
CA LEU A 121 0.64 2.10 -1.15
C LEU A 121 -0.50 2.69 -0.33
N PHE A 122 -0.95 1.93 0.66
CA PHE A 122 -1.88 2.40 1.68
C PHE A 122 -1.13 2.41 3.00
N GLY A 123 -1.12 3.55 3.68
CA GLY A 123 -0.41 3.72 4.95
C GLY A 123 -1.36 4.08 6.08
N GLU A 124 -0.88 3.91 7.30
CA GLU A 124 -1.60 4.38 8.47
C GLU A 124 -1.69 5.91 8.45
N ALA A 125 -2.59 6.47 9.27
CA ALA A 125 -2.75 7.92 9.34
C ALA A 125 -1.40 8.59 9.61
N GLY A 126 -1.06 9.61 8.82
CA GLY A 126 0.19 10.33 8.98
C GLY A 126 1.41 9.69 8.31
N TYR A 127 1.25 8.60 7.60
CA TYR A 127 2.38 7.91 6.97
C TYR A 127 3.21 8.82 6.04
N TYR A 128 2.55 9.72 5.32
CA TYR A 128 3.20 10.66 4.39
C TYR A 128 3.47 12.05 4.99
N GLU A 129 3.29 12.22 6.26
CA GLU A 129 3.54 13.49 6.94
C GLU A 129 4.95 13.62 7.48
#